data_48b69f727d4caa970afafce22e8a8ea0
#
_entry.id   48b69f727d4caa970afafce22e8a8ea0
#
_cell.length_a   1.000
_cell.length_b   1.000
_cell.length_c   1.000
_cell.angle_alpha   90.00
_cell.angle_beta   90.00
_cell.angle_gamma   90.00
#
_symmetry.space_group_name_H-M   'P 1'
#
loop_
_entity.id
_entity.type
_entity.pdbx_description
1 polymer ?
#
loop_
_entity_poly.entity_id
_entity_poly.type
_entity_poly.pdbx_seq_one_letter_code
_entity_poly.pdbx_strand_id
1 'polypeptide(L)'
;MELKDLLKIEPGVTALIGSGGKTTCMYALARELSESAKVIVCTSTHIYPPTHLSCLVTSEAAVIGQALRRENALCVGTHRENGKFGPSELPFAELEKLADYVIVEADGSRGRPLKAHAAYEPVIPENANQVIALLGVSGIGRPISEAAHRPELYASRLGVTPETIVTPLLAAEYLKLENLHTRVLVNQAETAEQKAAAKEIAALLACPVCAGALQKGWLECLF
;
A
#
# COMPACT_ATOMS: atom_id res chain seq x y z
N MET A 1 12.80 8.59 12.58
CA MET A 1 11.40 8.97 12.22
C MET A 1 10.69 7.70 11.85
N GLU A 2 9.54 7.47 12.45
CA GLU A 2 8.73 6.27 12.17
C GLU A 2 7.88 6.45 10.91
N LEU A 3 7.51 5.36 10.26
CA LEU A 3 6.72 5.38 9.02
C LEU A 3 5.32 5.94 9.26
N LYS A 4 4.71 5.61 10.42
CA LYS A 4 3.39 6.13 10.82
C LYS A 4 3.36 7.66 10.91
N ASP A 5 4.43 8.26 11.45
CA ASP A 5 4.53 9.71 11.60
C ASP A 5 4.78 10.40 10.25
N LEU A 6 5.64 9.78 9.43
CA LEU A 6 5.98 10.26 8.09
C LEU A 6 4.75 10.28 7.18
N LEU A 7 3.98 9.20 7.20
CA LEU A 7 2.74 9.08 6.44
C LEU A 7 1.54 9.75 7.15
N LYS A 8 1.74 10.28 8.36
CA LYS A 8 0.69 10.88 9.21
C LYS A 8 -0.55 9.98 9.24
N ILE A 9 -0.36 8.73 9.68
CA ILE A 9 -1.45 7.77 9.75
C ILE A 9 -2.44 8.21 10.84
N GLU A 10 -3.68 8.37 10.43
CA GLU A 10 -4.79 8.75 11.32
C GLU A 10 -5.59 7.51 11.75
N PRO A 11 -6.20 7.53 12.96
CA PRO A 11 -7.13 6.49 13.35
C PRO A 11 -8.24 6.27 12.31
N GLY A 12 -8.69 5.02 12.17
CA GLY A 12 -9.68 4.62 11.17
C GLY A 12 -9.09 3.71 10.09
N VAL A 13 -9.63 3.78 8.88
CA VAL A 13 -9.29 2.86 7.79
C VAL A 13 -8.32 3.53 6.79
N THR A 14 -7.12 2.96 6.68
CA THR A 14 -6.12 3.37 5.68
C THR A 14 -6.00 2.32 4.58
N ALA A 15 -6.26 2.70 3.34
CA ALA A 15 -6.07 1.84 2.18
C ALA A 15 -4.69 2.05 1.55
N LEU A 16 -3.97 0.95 1.26
CA LEU A 16 -2.71 0.94 0.52
C LEU A 16 -2.98 0.45 -0.90
N ILE A 17 -2.66 1.27 -1.89
CA ILE A 17 -2.86 0.99 -3.32
C ILE A 17 -1.55 1.07 -4.10
N GLY A 18 -1.55 0.61 -5.35
CA GLY A 18 -0.40 0.74 -6.25
C GLY A 18 0.59 -0.42 -6.13
N SER A 19 1.87 -0.13 -6.10
CA SER A 19 2.92 -1.15 -6.23
C SER A 19 4.23 -0.76 -5.53
N GLY A 20 5.19 -1.70 -5.45
CA GLY A 20 6.51 -1.39 -4.89
C GLY A 20 6.60 -1.56 -3.37
N GLY A 21 5.79 -2.44 -2.76
CA GLY A 21 5.99 -2.84 -1.36
C GLY A 21 4.84 -2.57 -0.40
N LYS A 22 3.57 -2.63 -0.86
CA LYS A 22 2.38 -2.47 -0.01
C LYS A 22 2.37 -3.37 1.21
N THR A 23 2.58 -4.67 1.02
CA THR A 23 2.59 -5.65 2.10
C THR A 23 3.68 -5.33 3.14
N THR A 24 4.87 -4.92 2.69
CA THR A 24 5.95 -4.48 3.58
C THR A 24 5.56 -3.21 4.35
N CYS A 25 4.93 -2.25 3.68
CA CYS A 25 4.43 -1.02 4.29
C CYS A 25 3.34 -1.33 5.33
N MET A 26 2.37 -2.17 4.98
CA MET A 26 1.29 -2.60 5.87
C MET A 26 1.82 -3.19 7.18
N TYR A 27 2.80 -4.10 7.08
CA TYR A 27 3.36 -4.74 8.27
C TYR A 27 4.29 -3.82 9.06
N ALA A 28 5.01 -2.91 8.40
CA ALA A 28 5.79 -1.88 9.11
C ALA A 28 4.88 -0.96 9.92
N LEU A 29 3.78 -0.48 9.33
CA LEU A 29 2.77 0.32 10.02
C LEU A 29 2.12 -0.45 11.17
N ALA A 30 1.73 -1.71 10.95
CA ALA A 30 1.14 -2.53 11.99
C ALA A 30 2.07 -2.68 13.21
N ARG A 31 3.36 -2.92 12.98
CA ARG A 31 4.37 -3.01 14.04
C ARG A 31 4.49 -1.71 14.82
N GLU A 32 4.63 -0.56 14.12
CA GLU A 32 4.81 0.73 14.78
C GLU A 32 3.55 1.19 15.53
N LEU A 33 2.36 1.02 14.95
CA LEU A 33 1.10 1.44 15.55
C LEU A 33 0.72 0.56 16.76
N SER A 34 1.03 -0.75 16.71
CA SER A 34 0.67 -1.69 17.78
C SER A 34 1.45 -1.49 19.07
N GLU A 35 2.47 -0.64 19.10
CA GLU A 35 3.16 -0.27 20.34
C GLU A 35 2.23 0.47 21.33
N SER A 36 1.21 1.17 20.83
CA SER A 36 0.32 2.00 21.66
C SER A 36 -1.16 1.91 21.32
N ALA A 37 -1.55 1.15 20.28
CA ALA A 37 -2.92 1.10 19.79
C ALA A 37 -3.31 -0.30 19.29
N LYS A 38 -4.60 -0.50 19.03
CA LYS A 38 -5.14 -1.73 18.43
C LYS A 38 -5.13 -1.60 16.92
N VAL A 39 -4.56 -2.60 16.24
CA VAL A 39 -4.36 -2.59 14.78
C VAL A 39 -4.92 -3.86 14.16
N ILE A 40 -5.72 -3.70 13.13
CA ILE A 40 -6.10 -4.80 12.23
C ILE A 40 -5.41 -4.57 10.89
N VAL A 41 -4.72 -5.58 10.37
CA VAL A 41 -4.31 -5.63 8.97
C VAL A 41 -5.19 -6.60 8.21
N CYS A 42 -5.56 -6.25 6.99
CA CYS A 42 -6.39 -7.07 6.13
C CYS A 42 -6.17 -6.72 4.65
N THR A 43 -6.94 -7.35 3.79
CA THR A 43 -6.93 -7.06 2.35
C THR A 43 -8.35 -7.02 1.81
N SER A 44 -8.57 -6.26 0.77
CA SER A 44 -9.77 -6.32 -0.06
C SER A 44 -9.60 -7.23 -1.28
N THR A 45 -8.40 -7.79 -1.48
CA THR A 45 -8.06 -8.70 -2.58
C THR A 45 -7.45 -10.01 -2.07
N HIS A 46 -6.16 -10.25 -2.27
CA HIS A 46 -5.47 -11.46 -1.80
C HIS A 46 -4.03 -11.14 -1.44
N ILE A 47 -3.63 -11.50 -0.22
CA ILE A 47 -2.24 -11.39 0.27
C ILE A 47 -1.71 -12.75 0.72
N TYR A 48 -0.40 -12.90 0.84
CA TYR A 48 0.15 -14.00 1.63
C TYR A 48 -0.02 -13.67 3.11
N PRO A 49 -0.47 -14.65 3.94
CA PRO A 49 -0.63 -14.41 5.36
C PRO A 49 0.72 -14.03 5.98
N PRO A 50 0.74 -13.10 6.94
CA PRO A 50 1.96 -12.74 7.66
C PRO A 50 2.45 -13.91 8.52
N THR A 51 3.77 -14.01 8.66
CA THR A 51 4.39 -15.01 9.53
C THR A 51 4.63 -14.48 10.95
N HIS A 52 4.46 -13.19 11.17
CA HIS A 52 4.80 -12.47 12.42
C HIS A 52 3.59 -11.80 13.09
N LEU A 53 2.39 -12.01 12.57
CA LEU A 53 1.13 -11.60 13.18
C LEU A 53 0.19 -12.79 13.27
N SER A 54 -0.59 -12.85 14.33
CA SER A 54 -1.68 -13.83 14.45
C SER A 54 -2.72 -13.59 13.38
N CYS A 55 -3.09 -14.65 12.65
CA CYS A 55 -4.10 -14.62 11.61
C CYS A 55 -5.42 -15.20 12.12
N LEU A 56 -6.49 -14.44 12.01
CA LEU A 56 -7.84 -14.87 12.37
C LEU A 56 -8.72 -15.05 11.13
N VAL A 57 -9.40 -16.18 11.08
CA VAL A 57 -10.46 -16.48 10.12
C VAL A 57 -11.76 -16.60 10.87
N THR A 58 -12.50 -15.52 10.95
CA THR A 58 -13.78 -15.47 11.65
C THR A 58 -14.62 -14.30 11.17
N SER A 59 -15.94 -14.48 11.18
CA SER A 59 -16.95 -13.43 10.99
C SER A 59 -17.47 -12.87 12.32
N GLU A 60 -16.95 -13.37 13.46
CA GLU A 60 -17.43 -12.96 14.78
C GLU A 60 -16.63 -11.80 15.36
N ALA A 61 -17.22 -10.61 15.40
CA ALA A 61 -16.62 -9.41 15.97
C ALA A 61 -16.14 -9.61 17.43
N ALA A 62 -16.88 -10.39 18.22
CA ALA A 62 -16.51 -10.69 19.60
C ALA A 62 -15.20 -11.48 19.71
N VAL A 63 -14.94 -12.42 18.80
CA VAL A 63 -13.71 -13.21 18.74
C VAL A 63 -12.53 -12.31 18.40
N ILE A 64 -12.67 -11.44 17.38
CA ILE A 64 -11.63 -10.47 17.00
C ILE A 64 -11.33 -9.52 18.18
N GLY A 65 -12.36 -8.95 18.78
CA GLY A 65 -12.22 -8.06 19.94
C GLY A 65 -11.57 -8.74 21.15
N GLN A 66 -11.84 -10.05 21.37
CA GLN A 66 -11.15 -10.82 22.41
C GLN A 66 -9.69 -11.04 22.11
N ALA A 67 -9.33 -11.34 20.85
CA ALA A 67 -7.95 -11.50 20.43
C ALA A 67 -7.17 -10.19 20.55
N LEU A 68 -7.75 -9.05 20.14
CA LEU A 68 -7.14 -7.73 20.27
C LEU A 68 -6.88 -7.29 21.72
N ARG A 69 -7.56 -7.89 22.72
CA ARG A 69 -7.21 -7.68 24.12
C ARG A 69 -5.92 -8.37 24.56
N ARG A 70 -5.51 -9.41 23.82
CA ARG A 70 -4.28 -10.18 24.10
C ARG A 70 -3.10 -9.71 23.26
N GLU A 71 -3.38 -9.32 22.03
CA GLU A 71 -2.40 -8.88 21.04
C GLU A 71 -2.84 -7.54 20.43
N ASN A 72 -1.93 -6.58 20.33
CA ASN A 72 -2.28 -5.26 19.81
C ASN A 72 -2.43 -5.25 18.29
N ALA A 73 -1.93 -6.26 17.57
CA ALA A 73 -2.06 -6.34 16.12
C ALA A 73 -2.47 -7.73 15.67
N LEU A 74 -3.41 -7.79 14.73
CA LEU A 74 -3.94 -9.02 14.14
C LEU A 74 -4.07 -8.87 12.63
N CYS A 75 -3.92 -10.00 11.90
CA CYS A 75 -4.36 -10.11 10.52
C CYS A 75 -5.74 -10.79 10.48
N VAL A 76 -6.72 -10.15 9.85
CA VAL A 76 -8.09 -10.68 9.72
C VAL A 76 -8.41 -10.91 8.25
N GLY A 77 -8.93 -12.09 7.93
CA GLY A 77 -9.29 -12.44 6.55
C GLY A 77 -9.87 -13.84 6.42
N THR A 78 -9.91 -14.36 5.21
CA THR A 78 -10.39 -15.71 4.88
C THR A 78 -9.31 -16.55 4.22
N HIS A 79 -9.29 -17.86 4.47
CA HIS A 79 -8.43 -18.77 3.72
C HIS A 79 -8.84 -18.89 2.26
N ARG A 80 -7.86 -19.02 1.36
CA ARG A 80 -8.04 -19.30 -0.05
C ARG A 80 -7.26 -20.54 -0.45
N GLU A 81 -7.72 -21.25 -1.49
CA GLU A 81 -7.17 -22.54 -1.94
C GLU A 81 -5.68 -22.53 -2.26
N ASN A 82 -5.12 -21.39 -2.62
CA ASN A 82 -3.70 -21.25 -2.98
C ASN A 82 -2.80 -20.80 -1.81
N GLY A 83 -3.25 -20.99 -0.57
CA GLY A 83 -2.52 -20.58 0.64
C GLY A 83 -2.47 -19.06 0.88
N LYS A 84 -3.23 -18.28 0.10
CA LYS A 84 -3.40 -16.85 0.32
C LYS A 84 -4.52 -16.56 1.29
N PHE A 85 -4.49 -15.34 1.81
CA PHE A 85 -5.53 -14.75 2.63
C PHE A 85 -6.38 -13.81 1.76
N GLY A 86 -7.70 -13.97 1.81
CA GLY A 86 -8.67 -13.10 1.15
C GLY A 86 -9.27 -12.08 2.10
N PRO A 87 -10.23 -11.27 1.61
CA PRO A 87 -10.93 -10.29 2.43
C PRO A 87 -11.58 -10.90 3.67
N SER A 88 -11.74 -10.09 4.71
CA SER A 88 -12.54 -10.43 5.88
C SER A 88 -14.02 -10.63 5.48
N GLU A 89 -14.72 -11.53 6.16
CA GLU A 89 -16.18 -11.66 6.06
C GLU A 89 -16.91 -10.53 6.78
N LEU A 90 -16.28 -9.93 7.81
CA LEU A 90 -16.80 -8.71 8.42
C LEU A 90 -16.54 -7.51 7.51
N PRO A 91 -17.52 -6.63 7.30
CA PRO A 91 -17.32 -5.35 6.62
C PRO A 91 -16.23 -4.51 7.29
N PHE A 92 -15.51 -3.70 6.50
CA PHE A 92 -14.45 -2.83 7.02
C PHE A 92 -14.97 -1.84 8.08
N ALA A 93 -16.21 -1.37 7.94
CA ALA A 93 -16.86 -0.52 8.95
C ALA A 93 -17.09 -1.22 10.29
N GLU A 94 -17.23 -2.55 10.33
CA GLU A 94 -17.29 -3.30 11.58
C GLU A 94 -15.90 -3.55 12.15
N LEU A 95 -14.88 -3.78 11.29
CA LEU A 95 -13.49 -3.89 11.75
C LEU A 95 -12.99 -2.58 12.38
N GLU A 96 -13.38 -1.44 11.83
CA GLU A 96 -13.04 -0.10 12.35
C GLU A 96 -13.57 0.13 13.78
N LYS A 97 -14.71 -0.47 14.15
CA LYS A 97 -15.24 -0.37 15.52
C LYS A 97 -14.44 -1.20 16.55
N LEU A 98 -13.61 -2.12 16.07
CA LEU A 98 -12.86 -3.07 16.93
C LEU A 98 -11.42 -2.65 17.18
N ALA A 99 -10.85 -1.79 16.33
CA ALA A 99 -9.44 -1.37 16.38
C ALA A 99 -9.31 0.13 16.12
N ASP A 100 -8.24 0.73 16.64
CA ASP A 100 -7.93 2.13 16.42
C ASP A 100 -7.49 2.39 14.95
N TYR A 101 -6.83 1.36 14.35
CA TYR A 101 -6.34 1.42 12.97
C TYR A 101 -6.69 0.14 12.21
N VAL A 102 -7.19 0.29 11.00
CA VAL A 102 -7.42 -0.81 10.05
C VAL A 102 -6.61 -0.50 8.79
N ILE A 103 -5.55 -1.27 8.54
CA ILE A 103 -4.69 -1.08 7.37
C ILE A 103 -5.05 -2.13 6.31
N VAL A 104 -5.45 -1.67 5.13
CA VAL A 104 -6.01 -2.53 4.07
C VAL A 104 -5.12 -2.51 2.83
N GLU A 105 -4.60 -3.66 2.41
CA GLU A 105 -4.00 -3.79 1.08
C GLU A 105 -5.13 -3.95 0.04
N ALA A 106 -5.35 -2.90 -0.79
CA ALA A 106 -6.55 -2.76 -1.60
C ALA A 106 -6.38 -3.22 -3.07
N ASP A 107 -5.21 -3.72 -3.45
CA ASP A 107 -4.94 -4.27 -4.79
C ASP A 107 -3.73 -5.21 -4.82
N GLY A 108 -3.63 -6.01 -5.90
CA GLY A 108 -2.47 -6.85 -6.18
C GLY A 108 -1.57 -6.26 -7.29
N SER A 109 -0.25 -6.46 -7.22
CA SER A 109 0.72 -5.92 -8.19
C SER A 109 1.70 -6.94 -8.77
N ARG A 110 1.58 -8.22 -8.40
CA ARG A 110 2.45 -9.32 -8.86
C ARG A 110 3.95 -9.03 -8.71
N GLY A 111 4.33 -8.26 -7.67
CA GLY A 111 5.73 -7.94 -7.39
C GLY A 111 6.36 -6.89 -8.33
N ARG A 112 5.61 -6.29 -9.26
CA ARG A 112 6.12 -5.22 -10.12
C ARG A 112 6.28 -3.92 -9.34
N PRO A 113 7.26 -3.05 -9.68
CA PRO A 113 7.44 -1.77 -9.00
C PRO A 113 6.36 -0.74 -9.33
N LEU A 114 5.75 -0.81 -10.50
CA LEU A 114 4.67 0.06 -10.95
C LEU A 114 3.41 -0.73 -11.27
N LYS A 115 2.27 -0.05 -11.37
CA LYS A 115 1.00 -0.70 -11.65
C LYS A 115 0.02 0.25 -12.34
N ALA A 116 -0.81 -0.32 -13.24
CA ALA A 116 -2.07 0.27 -13.68
C ALA A 116 -3.25 -0.48 -13.06
N HIS A 117 -4.22 0.26 -12.52
CA HIS A 117 -5.45 -0.30 -12.00
C HIS A 117 -6.45 -0.55 -13.14
N ALA A 118 -7.00 -1.76 -13.22
CA ALA A 118 -8.14 -2.05 -14.08
C ALA A 118 -9.42 -1.44 -13.50
N ALA A 119 -10.53 -1.45 -14.25
CA ALA A 119 -11.79 -0.83 -13.82
C ALA A 119 -12.38 -1.41 -12.52
N TYR A 120 -11.99 -2.63 -12.15
CA TYR A 120 -12.40 -3.31 -10.91
C TYR A 120 -11.38 -3.17 -9.77
N GLU A 121 -10.35 -2.36 -9.94
CA GLU A 121 -9.29 -2.08 -8.96
C GLU A 121 -8.98 -0.58 -8.89
N PRO A 122 -8.44 -0.11 -7.79
CA PRO A 122 -8.31 -0.79 -6.49
C PRO A 122 -9.67 -0.96 -5.81
N VAL A 123 -9.79 -1.95 -4.90
CA VAL A 123 -10.98 -2.15 -4.08
C VAL A 123 -10.79 -1.40 -2.76
N ILE A 124 -10.94 -0.09 -2.80
CA ILE A 124 -10.80 0.79 -1.64
C ILE A 124 -12.05 0.65 -0.76
N PRO A 125 -11.93 0.42 0.56
CA PRO A 125 -13.06 0.46 1.47
C PRO A 125 -13.81 1.80 1.41
N GLU A 126 -15.13 1.77 1.40
CA GLU A 126 -15.96 2.99 1.33
C GLU A 126 -15.73 3.93 2.52
N ASN A 127 -15.39 3.36 3.69
CA ASN A 127 -15.08 4.10 4.91
C ASN A 127 -13.57 4.41 5.06
N ALA A 128 -12.75 4.26 4.00
CA ALA A 128 -11.34 4.63 4.07
C ALA A 128 -11.19 6.16 4.22
N ASN A 129 -10.59 6.59 5.33
CA ASN A 129 -10.28 8.00 5.58
C ASN A 129 -8.93 8.43 4.97
N GLN A 130 -8.06 7.47 4.69
CA GLN A 130 -6.79 7.73 4.00
C GLN A 130 -6.55 6.70 2.89
N VAL A 131 -5.98 7.16 1.77
CA VAL A 131 -5.53 6.30 0.68
C VAL A 131 -4.08 6.65 0.37
N ILE A 132 -3.18 5.69 0.56
CA ILE A 132 -1.75 5.86 0.31
C ILE A 132 -1.38 5.08 -0.94
N ALA A 133 -0.94 5.78 -1.98
CA ALA A 133 -0.40 5.14 -3.17
C ALA A 133 1.09 4.81 -2.96
N LEU A 134 1.46 3.58 -3.20
CA LEU A 134 2.86 3.16 -3.24
C LEU A 134 3.34 3.05 -4.68
N LEU A 135 4.56 3.52 -4.90
CA LEU A 135 5.28 3.43 -6.15
C LEU A 135 6.70 2.95 -5.87
N GLY A 136 7.16 1.89 -6.57
CA GLY A 136 8.54 1.44 -6.49
C GLY A 136 9.42 2.21 -7.46
N VAL A 137 10.30 3.06 -6.96
CA VAL A 137 11.22 3.86 -7.80
C VAL A 137 12.21 3.00 -8.58
N SER A 138 12.38 1.74 -8.21
CA SER A 138 13.17 0.75 -8.98
C SER A 138 12.62 0.48 -10.38
N GLY A 139 11.41 0.95 -10.69
CA GLY A 139 10.83 0.93 -12.04
C GLY A 139 11.30 2.05 -12.95
N ILE A 140 11.87 3.13 -12.40
CA ILE A 140 12.41 4.25 -13.18
C ILE A 140 13.63 3.78 -13.97
N GLY A 141 13.73 4.22 -15.24
CA GLY A 141 14.80 3.83 -16.17
C GLY A 141 14.57 2.49 -16.88
N ARG A 142 13.44 1.80 -16.60
CA ARG A 142 13.08 0.53 -17.24
C ARG A 142 11.91 0.72 -18.21
N PRO A 143 11.77 -0.13 -19.24
CA PRO A 143 10.57 -0.14 -20.08
C PRO A 143 9.30 -0.39 -19.24
N ILE A 144 8.19 0.23 -19.62
CA ILE A 144 6.89 0.01 -18.97
C ILE A 144 6.52 -1.48 -18.96
N SER A 145 6.80 -2.20 -20.05
CA SER A 145 6.57 -3.65 -20.18
C SER A 145 7.24 -4.49 -19.10
N GLU A 146 8.37 -4.03 -18.58
CA GLU A 146 9.10 -4.69 -17.51
C GLU A 146 8.75 -4.16 -16.10
N ALA A 147 8.49 -2.86 -16.00
CA ALA A 147 8.31 -2.16 -14.73
C ALA A 147 6.87 -2.25 -14.19
N ALA A 148 5.86 -2.27 -15.07
CA ALA A 148 4.48 -2.13 -14.65
C ALA A 148 3.71 -3.47 -14.62
N HIS A 149 2.83 -3.61 -13.65
CA HIS A 149 1.72 -4.57 -13.72
C HIS A 149 0.64 -3.98 -14.62
N ARG A 150 0.20 -4.72 -15.65
CA ARG A 150 -0.65 -4.29 -16.77
C ARG A 150 0.01 -3.19 -17.62
N PRO A 151 1.14 -3.49 -18.24
CA PRO A 151 1.94 -2.50 -18.95
C PRO A 151 1.21 -1.85 -20.13
N GLU A 152 0.36 -2.59 -20.85
CA GLU A 152 -0.44 -2.06 -21.96
C GLU A 152 -1.43 -0.99 -21.48
N LEU A 153 -2.07 -1.24 -20.33
CA LEU A 153 -3.00 -0.28 -19.73
C LEU A 153 -2.26 0.95 -19.20
N TYR A 154 -1.09 0.75 -18.58
CA TYR A 154 -0.25 1.84 -18.09
C TYR A 154 0.17 2.75 -19.25
N ALA A 155 0.72 2.16 -20.30
CA ALA A 155 1.17 2.87 -21.50
C ALA A 155 0.02 3.58 -22.23
N SER A 156 -1.11 2.89 -22.43
CA SER A 156 -2.28 3.45 -23.11
C SER A 156 -2.84 4.68 -22.42
N ARG A 157 -2.89 4.69 -21.07
CA ARG A 157 -3.36 5.85 -20.31
C ARG A 157 -2.46 7.07 -20.44
N LEU A 158 -1.16 6.85 -20.65
CA LEU A 158 -0.17 7.90 -20.87
C LEU A 158 -0.02 8.30 -22.35
N GLY A 159 -0.69 7.60 -23.28
CA GLY A 159 -0.55 7.85 -24.72
C GLY A 159 0.82 7.45 -25.28
N VAL A 160 1.49 6.47 -24.65
CA VAL A 160 2.82 5.95 -25.06
C VAL A 160 2.76 4.44 -25.34
N THR A 161 3.88 3.83 -25.69
CA THR A 161 3.97 2.38 -25.89
C THR A 161 4.57 1.66 -24.68
N PRO A 162 4.36 0.34 -24.53
CA PRO A 162 4.95 -0.44 -23.44
C PRO A 162 6.48 -0.46 -23.42
N GLU A 163 7.14 -0.18 -24.55
CA GLU A 163 8.60 -0.09 -24.66
C GLU A 163 9.17 1.24 -24.18
N THR A 164 8.29 2.23 -23.94
CA THR A 164 8.70 3.55 -23.42
C THR A 164 9.37 3.40 -22.06
N ILE A 165 10.53 4.03 -21.92
CA ILE A 165 11.29 4.05 -20.66
C ILE A 165 10.55 4.92 -19.64
N VAL A 166 10.30 4.37 -18.45
CA VAL A 166 9.67 5.10 -17.36
C VAL A 166 10.63 6.17 -16.84
N THR A 167 10.17 7.42 -16.87
CA THR A 167 10.85 8.55 -16.25
C THR A 167 10.13 8.98 -14.96
N PRO A 168 10.74 9.77 -14.07
CA PRO A 168 10.05 10.38 -12.94
C PRO A 168 8.80 11.15 -13.36
N LEU A 169 8.86 11.88 -14.48
CA LEU A 169 7.73 12.62 -15.04
C LEU A 169 6.56 11.67 -15.39
N LEU A 170 6.82 10.62 -16.17
CA LEU A 170 5.78 9.66 -16.55
C LEU A 170 5.15 8.97 -15.33
N ALA A 171 5.95 8.64 -14.32
CA ALA A 171 5.44 8.04 -13.09
C ALA A 171 4.53 9.01 -12.31
N ALA A 172 4.92 10.27 -12.20
CA ALA A 172 4.12 11.31 -11.55
C ALA A 172 2.83 11.61 -12.33
N GLU A 173 2.90 11.70 -13.67
CA GLU A 173 1.72 11.90 -14.53
C GLU A 173 0.73 10.74 -14.40
N TYR A 174 1.22 9.50 -14.31
CA TYR A 174 0.36 8.35 -14.11
C TYR A 174 -0.41 8.43 -12.77
N LEU A 175 0.28 8.78 -11.66
CA LEU A 175 -0.36 8.99 -10.37
C LEU A 175 -1.42 10.10 -10.41
N LYS A 176 -1.14 11.21 -11.11
CA LYS A 176 -2.11 12.30 -11.29
C LYS A 176 -3.34 11.87 -12.09
N LEU A 177 -3.16 11.07 -13.14
CA LEU A 177 -4.26 10.55 -13.95
C LEU A 177 -5.18 9.63 -13.15
N GLU A 178 -4.63 8.77 -12.30
CA GLU A 178 -5.45 7.91 -11.45
C GLU A 178 -6.15 8.70 -10.33
N ASN A 179 -5.47 9.67 -9.71
CA ASN A 179 -6.00 10.58 -8.68
C ASN A 179 -6.80 9.87 -7.57
N LEU A 180 -6.32 8.72 -7.12
CA LEU A 180 -7.00 7.86 -6.15
C LEU A 180 -6.44 7.98 -4.72
N HIS A 181 -5.43 8.83 -4.52
CA HIS A 181 -4.63 8.87 -3.31
C HIS A 181 -4.66 10.22 -2.61
N THR A 182 -4.50 10.18 -1.29
CA THR A 182 -4.30 11.37 -0.44
C THR A 182 -2.82 11.63 -0.16
N ARG A 183 -1.98 10.60 -0.24
CA ARG A 183 -0.52 10.62 -0.02
C ARG A 183 0.18 9.62 -0.93
N VAL A 184 1.48 9.84 -1.15
CA VAL A 184 2.32 8.93 -1.94
C VAL A 184 3.54 8.49 -1.13
N LEU A 185 3.84 7.20 -1.15
CA LEU A 185 5.10 6.63 -0.70
C LEU A 185 5.91 6.12 -1.90
N VAL A 186 6.96 6.83 -2.27
CA VAL A 186 7.95 6.40 -3.26
C VAL A 186 8.95 5.48 -2.57
N ASN A 187 8.74 4.18 -2.67
CA ASN A 187 9.52 3.16 -1.99
C ASN A 187 10.63 2.59 -2.91
N GLN A 188 11.51 1.74 -2.34
CA GLN A 188 12.66 1.12 -3.02
C GLN A 188 13.75 2.14 -3.44
N ALA A 189 13.85 3.26 -2.74
CA ALA A 189 14.85 4.30 -2.97
C ALA A 189 16.18 3.96 -2.28
N GLU A 190 16.89 2.97 -2.80
CA GLU A 190 18.10 2.41 -2.17
C GLU A 190 19.39 3.11 -2.64
N THR A 191 19.45 3.54 -3.92
CA THR A 191 20.62 4.23 -4.48
C THR A 191 20.45 5.74 -4.52
N ALA A 192 21.55 6.49 -4.75
CA ALA A 192 21.51 7.93 -4.89
C ALA A 192 20.63 8.38 -6.08
N GLU A 193 20.69 7.66 -7.19
CA GLU A 193 19.89 7.91 -8.39
C GLU A 193 18.41 7.68 -8.10
N GLN A 194 18.06 6.62 -7.37
CA GLN A 194 16.67 6.33 -6.97
C GLN A 194 16.13 7.38 -6.00
N LYS A 195 16.95 7.86 -5.07
CA LYS A 195 16.58 8.97 -4.17
C LYS A 195 16.38 10.27 -4.93
N ALA A 196 17.21 10.58 -5.92
CA ALA A 196 17.04 11.73 -6.79
C ALA A 196 15.73 11.62 -7.60
N ALA A 197 15.46 10.47 -8.22
CA ALA A 197 14.22 10.23 -8.93
C ALA A 197 12.96 10.35 -8.02
N ALA A 198 13.04 9.90 -6.77
CA ALA A 198 11.96 10.07 -5.80
C ALA A 198 11.69 11.56 -5.51
N LYS A 199 12.73 12.39 -5.39
CA LYS A 199 12.61 13.84 -5.22
C LYS A 199 12.01 14.52 -6.46
N GLU A 200 12.39 14.09 -7.66
CA GLU A 200 11.78 14.59 -8.89
C GLU A 200 10.30 14.25 -8.97
N ILE A 201 9.90 13.01 -8.62
CA ILE A 201 8.48 12.62 -8.56
C ILE A 201 7.73 13.49 -7.55
N ALA A 202 8.29 13.70 -6.37
CA ALA A 202 7.69 14.50 -5.32
C ALA A 202 7.45 15.96 -5.77
N ALA A 203 8.42 16.56 -6.45
CA ALA A 203 8.30 17.94 -6.96
C ALA A 203 7.19 18.10 -8.03
N LEU A 204 6.74 17.01 -8.63
CA LEU A 204 5.70 17.01 -9.65
C LEU A 204 4.29 16.74 -9.10
N LEU A 205 4.16 16.32 -7.85
CA LEU A 205 2.87 15.99 -7.22
C LEU A 205 2.41 17.11 -6.28
N ALA A 206 1.09 17.31 -6.21
CA ALA A 206 0.49 18.32 -5.33
C ALA A 206 0.09 17.77 -3.95
N CYS A 207 0.24 16.47 -3.71
CA CYS A 207 -0.05 15.82 -2.44
C CYS A 207 1.24 15.58 -1.64
N PRO A 208 1.15 15.31 -0.33
CA PRO A 208 2.30 14.91 0.48
C PRO A 208 2.97 13.65 -0.06
N VAL A 209 4.29 13.70 -0.24
CA VAL A 209 5.12 12.61 -0.74
C VAL A 209 6.21 12.29 0.26
N CYS A 210 6.37 11.01 0.53
CA CYS A 210 7.47 10.47 1.30
C CYS A 210 8.29 9.52 0.43
N ALA A 211 9.58 9.41 0.72
CA ALA A 211 10.43 8.39 0.11
C ALA A 211 10.93 7.41 1.14
N GLY A 212 11.15 6.17 0.72
CA GLY A 212 11.66 5.14 1.60
C GLY A 212 12.35 4.00 0.88
N ALA A 213 13.18 3.29 1.65
CA ALA A 213 13.67 1.95 1.35
C ALA A 213 13.29 1.09 2.57
N LEU A 214 12.02 0.69 2.65
CA LEU A 214 11.42 0.07 3.84
C LEU A 214 12.20 -1.14 4.34
N GLN A 215 12.72 -1.96 3.42
CA GLN A 215 13.54 -3.12 3.77
C GLN A 215 14.93 -2.76 4.32
N LYS A 216 15.40 -1.55 4.09
CA LYS A 216 16.68 -1.02 4.58
C LYS A 216 16.52 -0.07 5.78
N GLY A 217 15.29 0.19 6.21
CA GLY A 217 14.99 1.10 7.31
C GLY A 217 15.28 2.57 7.03
N TRP A 218 15.33 2.98 5.76
CA TRP A 218 15.52 4.37 5.37
C TRP A 218 14.20 5.04 4.99
N LEU A 219 13.96 6.25 5.52
CA LEU A 219 12.76 7.04 5.32
C LEU A 219 13.11 8.53 5.26
N GLU A 220 12.48 9.27 4.35
CA GLU A 220 12.63 10.72 4.19
C GLU A 220 11.27 11.35 3.82
N CYS A 221 10.89 12.44 4.50
CA CYS A 221 9.78 13.30 4.09
C CYS A 221 10.27 14.23 2.98
N LEU A 222 9.56 14.27 1.87
CA LEU A 222 9.95 15.12 0.73
C LEU A 222 9.12 16.41 0.65
N PHE A 223 8.04 16.49 1.44
CA PHE A 223 7.23 17.69 1.69
C PHE A 223 6.56 17.64 3.06
#